data_d6cf9d06d5313eb92cb99cba2af7e8a7
#
_entry.id   d6cf9d06d5313eb92cb99cba2af7e8a7
#
_cell.length_a   1.000
_cell.length_b   1.000
_cell.length_c   1.000
_cell.angle_alpha   90.00
_cell.angle_beta   90.00
_cell.angle_gamma   90.00
#
_symmetry.space_group_name_H-M   'P 1'
#
loop_
_entity.id
_entity.type
_entity.pdbx_description
1 polymer ?
#
loop_
_entity_poly.entity_id
_entity_poly.type
_entity_poly.pdbx_seq_one_letter_code
_entity_poly.pdbx_strand_id
1 'polypeptide(L)'
;MPINAEYLGPGELPQVIPVFPLPGALLLPRGQMPLNIFEPRYLAMVDDALRDGHRLIGMIQPDMSHSRDEARPELFRVGCVGRITQLAESGDGRYILELTGVSRFKVVEEISGLTAYRQCKVDFFPYIDDFTARKGEEAVDREALLEVLTDFLKANNLKVDWEGIESAPNEALVNALAMMSPYGPAEKQAMLEAPDLKTRAEILIAVTEMDLAKKRTSGDPPLQ
;
A
#
# COMPACT_ATOMS: atom_id res chain seq x y z
N MET A 1 -26.39 0.23 -5.62
CA MET A 1 -25.14 0.32 -6.44
C MET A 1 -24.57 -1.08 -6.64
N PRO A 2 -23.94 -1.37 -7.78
CA PRO A 2 -23.18 -2.62 -7.92
C PRO A 2 -22.11 -2.72 -6.82
N ILE A 3 -21.91 -3.91 -6.29
CA ILE A 3 -20.99 -4.16 -5.15
C ILE A 3 -19.54 -3.73 -5.47
N ASN A 4 -19.16 -3.74 -6.74
CA ASN A 4 -17.83 -3.40 -7.23
C ASN A 4 -17.83 -2.11 -8.08
N ALA A 5 -18.78 -1.19 -7.88
CA ALA A 5 -18.72 0.11 -8.54
C ALA A 5 -17.43 0.85 -8.17
N GLU A 6 -16.82 1.48 -9.16
CA GLU A 6 -15.67 2.36 -8.92
C GLU A 6 -16.11 3.59 -8.14
N TYR A 7 -15.24 4.07 -7.24
CA TYR A 7 -15.41 5.37 -6.62
C TYR A 7 -14.89 6.45 -7.57
N LEU A 8 -15.72 7.46 -7.82
CA LEU A 8 -15.40 8.54 -8.75
C LEU A 8 -14.79 9.77 -8.04
N GLY A 9 -14.82 9.77 -6.72
CA GLY A 9 -14.26 10.89 -5.97
C GLY A 9 -14.33 10.73 -4.45
N PRO A 10 -13.66 11.64 -3.71
CA PRO A 10 -13.56 11.58 -2.25
C PRO A 10 -14.91 11.64 -1.52
N GLY A 11 -15.92 12.29 -2.12
CA GLY A 11 -17.25 12.41 -1.51
C GLY A 11 -18.06 11.11 -1.44
N GLU A 12 -17.63 10.06 -2.14
CA GLU A 12 -18.29 8.75 -2.14
C GLU A 12 -17.74 7.80 -1.06
N LEU A 13 -16.64 8.20 -0.40
CA LEU A 13 -15.98 7.41 0.64
C LEU A 13 -16.43 7.85 2.04
N PRO A 14 -16.56 6.91 3.00
CA PRO A 14 -16.89 7.24 4.38
C PRO A 14 -15.74 8.01 5.03
N GLN A 15 -16.09 9.02 5.85
CA GLN A 15 -15.10 9.81 6.57
C GLN A 15 -14.46 9.07 7.75
N VAL A 16 -15.10 8.01 8.24
CA VAL A 16 -14.59 7.15 9.31
C VAL A 16 -14.38 5.76 8.74
N ILE A 17 -13.15 5.27 8.85
CA ILE A 17 -12.79 3.95 8.34
C ILE A 17 -12.07 3.12 9.41
N PRO A 18 -12.25 1.78 9.40
CA PRO A 18 -11.38 0.88 10.15
C PRO A 18 -9.96 0.97 9.57
N VAL A 19 -8.95 0.94 10.43
CA VAL A 19 -7.56 0.95 9.99
C VAL A 19 -6.83 -0.29 10.47
N PHE A 20 -5.98 -0.83 9.61
CA PHE A 20 -5.11 -1.95 9.86
C PHE A 20 -3.65 -1.48 9.90
N PRO A 21 -3.09 -1.28 11.10
CA PRO A 21 -1.68 -0.96 11.26
C PRO A 21 -0.81 -2.18 10.92
N LEU A 22 0.01 -2.07 9.88
CA LEU A 22 0.90 -3.16 9.47
C LEU A 22 2.26 -2.60 9.05
N PRO A 23 3.34 -2.85 9.85
CA PRO A 23 4.67 -2.34 9.53
C PRO A 23 5.18 -2.89 8.19
N GLY A 24 5.75 -2.02 7.36
CA GLY A 24 6.31 -2.40 6.06
C GLY A 24 5.29 -2.77 4.99
N ALA A 25 4.00 -2.72 5.28
CA ALA A 25 2.96 -2.88 4.26
C ALA A 25 2.73 -1.57 3.52
N LEU A 26 2.66 -1.63 2.20
CA LEU A 26 2.36 -0.50 1.34
C LEU A 26 1.23 -0.90 0.39
N LEU A 27 0.09 -0.22 0.51
CA LEU A 27 -0.99 -0.30 -0.46
C LEU A 27 -1.04 1.02 -1.24
N LEU A 28 -1.18 0.95 -2.55
CA LEU A 28 -1.31 2.09 -3.44
C LEU A 28 -2.61 1.98 -4.26
N PRO A 29 -3.15 3.08 -4.79
CA PRO A 29 -4.33 3.05 -5.63
C PRO A 29 -4.21 2.03 -6.77
N ARG A 30 -5.25 1.21 -6.98
CA ARG A 30 -5.32 0.10 -7.96
C ARG A 30 -4.35 -1.05 -7.72
N GLY A 31 -3.47 -0.95 -6.71
CA GLY A 31 -2.62 -2.06 -6.29
C GLY A 31 -3.43 -3.13 -5.55
N GLN A 32 -2.98 -4.38 -5.64
CA GLN A 32 -3.59 -5.52 -4.97
C GLN A 32 -2.71 -5.99 -3.81
N MET A 33 -3.31 -6.23 -2.65
CA MET A 33 -2.62 -6.70 -1.45
C MET A 33 -3.34 -7.90 -0.86
N PRO A 34 -2.74 -9.09 -0.96
CA PRO A 34 -3.25 -10.26 -0.27
C PRO A 34 -2.95 -10.17 1.23
N LEU A 35 -3.92 -10.53 2.04
CA LEU A 35 -3.82 -10.53 3.50
C LEU A 35 -4.33 -11.87 4.06
N ASN A 36 -3.65 -12.35 5.11
CA ASN A 36 -4.09 -13.49 5.92
C ASN A 36 -4.44 -12.95 7.31
N ILE A 37 -5.72 -12.95 7.66
CA ILE A 37 -6.26 -12.38 8.89
C ILE A 37 -6.56 -13.50 9.86
N PHE A 38 -5.94 -13.45 11.04
CA PHE A 38 -6.10 -14.45 12.09
C PHE A 38 -6.26 -13.87 13.49
N GLU A 39 -5.89 -12.62 13.71
CA GLU A 39 -6.07 -11.97 15.01
C GLU A 39 -7.56 -11.65 15.23
N PRO A 40 -8.15 -11.96 16.42
CA PRO A 40 -9.57 -11.75 16.68
C PRO A 40 -10.06 -10.32 16.41
N ARG A 41 -9.22 -9.31 16.74
CA ARG A 41 -9.57 -7.91 16.49
C ARG A 41 -9.71 -7.59 15.00
N TYR A 42 -8.90 -8.21 14.15
CA TYR A 42 -8.94 -7.98 12.70
C TYR A 42 -9.98 -8.86 11.99
N LEU A 43 -10.29 -10.04 12.54
CA LEU A 43 -11.46 -10.81 12.10
C LEU A 43 -12.76 -9.99 12.33
N ALA A 44 -12.92 -9.42 13.54
CA ALA A 44 -14.04 -8.52 13.83
C ALA A 44 -14.07 -7.28 12.89
N MET A 45 -12.92 -6.72 12.55
CA MET A 45 -12.83 -5.61 11.60
C MET A 45 -13.34 -5.99 10.21
N VAL A 46 -12.96 -7.18 9.71
CA VAL A 46 -13.43 -7.68 8.40
C VAL A 46 -14.93 -7.94 8.43
N ASP A 47 -15.45 -8.59 9.48
CA ASP A 47 -16.88 -8.85 9.64
C ASP A 47 -17.70 -7.56 9.63
N ASP A 48 -17.25 -6.55 10.37
CA ASP A 48 -17.88 -5.24 10.42
C ASP A 48 -17.83 -4.53 9.07
N ALA A 49 -16.67 -4.53 8.39
CA ALA A 49 -16.52 -3.94 7.07
C ALA A 49 -17.44 -4.58 6.02
N LEU A 50 -17.67 -5.88 6.11
CA LEU A 50 -18.59 -6.60 5.23
C LEU A 50 -20.06 -6.31 5.56
N ARG A 51 -20.41 -6.23 6.85
CA ARG A 51 -21.76 -6.00 7.33
C ARG A 51 -22.27 -4.60 7.00
N ASP A 52 -21.43 -3.59 7.20
CA ASP A 52 -21.78 -2.18 7.02
C ASP A 52 -21.83 -1.74 5.54
N GLY A 53 -21.48 -2.63 4.61
CA GLY A 53 -21.65 -2.43 3.17
C GLY A 53 -20.55 -1.63 2.49
N HIS A 54 -19.57 -1.07 3.23
CA HIS A 54 -18.45 -0.31 2.65
C HIS A 54 -17.33 -1.20 2.12
N ARG A 55 -17.06 -2.33 2.77
CA ARG A 55 -15.96 -3.26 2.44
C ARG A 55 -14.59 -2.59 2.35
N LEU A 56 -14.38 -1.53 3.14
CA LEU A 56 -13.18 -0.71 3.10
C LEU A 56 -12.36 -0.92 4.37
N ILE A 57 -11.05 -1.07 4.18
CA ILE A 57 -10.05 -1.13 5.24
C ILE A 57 -8.90 -0.19 4.87
N GLY A 58 -8.53 0.71 5.77
CA GLY A 58 -7.37 1.58 5.62
C GLY A 58 -6.09 0.87 6.01
N MET A 59 -5.19 0.64 5.07
CA MET A 59 -3.82 0.19 5.37
C MET A 59 -2.99 1.39 5.81
N ILE A 60 -2.32 1.27 6.95
CA ILE A 60 -1.51 2.36 7.50
C ILE A 60 -0.30 1.78 8.24
N GLN A 61 0.81 2.50 8.23
CA GLN A 61 1.98 2.07 8.99
C GLN A 61 1.97 2.64 10.41
N PRO A 62 2.39 1.86 11.42
CA PRO A 62 2.70 2.39 12.74
C PRO A 62 4.01 3.19 12.69
N ASP A 63 4.04 4.35 13.34
CA ASP A 63 5.24 5.16 13.53
C ASP A 63 5.97 4.72 14.80
N MET A 64 6.87 3.75 14.63
CA MET A 64 7.65 3.20 15.75
C MET A 64 8.71 4.17 16.27
N SER A 65 9.08 5.21 15.52
CA SER A 65 10.13 6.17 15.90
C SER A 65 9.64 7.19 16.92
N HIS A 66 8.34 7.47 16.95
CA HIS A 66 7.71 8.44 17.84
C HIS A 66 6.81 7.79 18.89
N SER A 67 6.63 6.47 18.84
CA SER A 67 5.72 5.77 19.74
C SER A 67 6.31 5.60 21.14
N ARG A 68 5.51 5.95 22.16
CA ARG A 68 5.81 5.71 23.58
C ARG A 68 5.20 4.39 24.11
N ASP A 69 4.29 3.81 23.34
CA ASP A 69 3.59 2.56 23.67
C ASP A 69 3.73 1.58 22.52
N GLU A 70 4.53 0.53 22.71
CA GLU A 70 4.75 -0.52 21.71
C GLU A 70 3.49 -1.34 21.43
N ALA A 71 2.58 -1.46 22.40
CA ALA A 71 1.33 -2.21 22.23
C ALA A 71 0.29 -1.43 21.39
N ARG A 72 0.37 -0.10 21.42
CA ARG A 72 -0.48 0.78 20.63
C ARG A 72 0.34 1.93 20.02
N PRO A 73 1.20 1.66 19.04
CA PRO A 73 2.07 2.67 18.46
C PRO A 73 1.27 3.79 17.79
N GLU A 74 1.86 4.97 17.74
CA GLU A 74 1.33 6.07 16.93
C GLU A 74 1.24 5.64 15.47
N LEU A 75 0.36 6.26 14.70
CA LEU A 75 0.21 5.98 13.27
C LEU A 75 0.85 7.08 12.45
N PHE A 76 1.44 6.72 11.32
CA PHE A 76 1.73 7.72 10.29
C PHE A 76 0.45 8.47 9.90
N ARG A 77 0.62 9.64 9.32
CA ARG A 77 -0.53 10.49 8.96
C ARG A 77 -1.15 10.13 7.63
N VAL A 78 -0.45 9.36 6.81
CA VAL A 78 -0.90 8.96 5.47
C VAL A 78 -1.00 7.45 5.40
N GLY A 79 -2.15 6.97 4.90
CA GLY A 79 -2.42 5.58 4.58
C GLY A 79 -3.11 5.48 3.22
N CYS A 80 -3.49 4.26 2.84
CA CYS A 80 -4.28 3.99 1.65
C CYS A 80 -5.47 3.11 2.00
N VAL A 81 -6.68 3.52 1.61
CA VAL A 81 -7.87 2.70 1.77
C VAL A 81 -7.97 1.69 0.64
N GLY A 82 -8.19 0.42 0.99
CA GLY A 82 -8.46 -0.67 0.06
C GLY A 82 -9.86 -1.22 0.23
N ARG A 83 -10.44 -1.69 -0.87
CA ARG A 83 -11.69 -2.45 -0.88
C ARG A 83 -11.39 -3.93 -0.83
N ILE A 84 -12.13 -4.68 -0.02
CA ILE A 84 -12.11 -6.15 -0.04
C ILE A 84 -12.72 -6.62 -1.36
N THR A 85 -11.89 -7.17 -2.24
CA THR A 85 -12.28 -7.64 -3.57
C THR A 85 -12.38 -9.16 -3.64
N GLN A 86 -11.65 -9.86 -2.79
CA GLN A 86 -11.73 -11.32 -2.64
C GLN A 86 -11.74 -11.66 -1.16
N LEU A 87 -12.49 -12.70 -0.79
CA LEU A 87 -12.53 -13.23 0.57
C LEU A 87 -12.77 -14.74 0.51
N ALA A 88 -11.97 -15.47 1.28
CA ALA A 88 -12.17 -16.88 1.56
C ALA A 88 -11.94 -17.13 3.05
N GLU A 89 -12.75 -17.97 3.66
CA GLU A 89 -12.53 -18.50 4.99
C GLU A 89 -11.74 -19.80 4.91
N SER A 90 -10.65 -19.90 5.68
CA SER A 90 -9.92 -21.15 5.82
C SER A 90 -10.56 -22.00 6.91
N GLY A 91 -10.42 -23.33 6.82
CA GLY A 91 -11.04 -24.25 7.78
C GLY A 91 -10.56 -24.16 9.23
N ASP A 92 -9.58 -23.29 9.50
CA ASP A 92 -9.01 -23.00 10.83
C ASP A 92 -9.47 -21.64 11.40
N GLY A 93 -10.49 -21.01 10.79
CA GLY A 93 -11.08 -19.76 11.27
C GLY A 93 -10.31 -18.51 10.90
N ARG A 94 -9.43 -18.56 9.88
CA ARG A 94 -8.73 -17.39 9.33
C ARG A 94 -9.44 -16.89 8.08
N TYR A 95 -9.27 -15.61 7.76
CA TYR A 95 -9.68 -15.05 6.49
C TYR A 95 -8.48 -14.82 5.59
N ILE A 96 -8.58 -15.30 4.35
CA ILE A 96 -7.68 -14.97 3.26
C ILE A 96 -8.44 -13.97 2.39
N LEU A 97 -7.95 -12.75 2.29
CA LEU A 97 -8.61 -11.70 1.53
C LEU A 97 -7.64 -10.93 0.65
N GLU A 98 -8.17 -10.25 -0.34
CA GLU A 98 -7.44 -9.30 -1.16
C GLU A 98 -8.04 -7.92 -1.01
N LEU A 99 -7.18 -6.92 -0.78
CA LEU A 99 -7.53 -5.52 -0.87
C LEU A 99 -7.09 -4.96 -2.21
N THR A 100 -7.99 -4.31 -2.91
CA THR A 100 -7.64 -3.44 -4.05
C THR A 100 -7.63 -1.99 -3.58
N GLY A 101 -6.50 -1.31 -3.72
CA GLY A 101 -6.32 0.08 -3.32
C GLY A 101 -7.26 1.02 -4.07
N VAL A 102 -7.88 1.95 -3.34
CA VAL A 102 -8.82 2.94 -3.88
C VAL A 102 -8.19 4.31 -3.91
N SER A 103 -7.80 4.84 -2.76
CA SER A 103 -7.22 6.17 -2.62
C SER A 103 -6.37 6.27 -1.36
N ARG A 104 -5.36 7.09 -1.39
CA ARG A 104 -4.65 7.53 -0.18
C ARG A 104 -5.58 8.39 0.67
N PHE A 105 -5.28 8.44 1.95
CA PHE A 105 -5.98 9.31 2.90
C PHE A 105 -5.01 9.95 3.87
N LYS A 106 -5.42 11.10 4.42
CA LYS A 106 -4.76 11.73 5.55
C LYS A 106 -5.57 11.51 6.82
N VAL A 107 -4.93 11.03 7.88
CA VAL A 107 -5.57 10.89 9.19
C VAL A 107 -5.81 12.29 9.78
N VAL A 108 -7.07 12.55 10.09
CA VAL A 108 -7.50 13.76 10.83
C VAL A 108 -7.36 13.50 12.33
N GLU A 109 -7.98 12.42 12.80
CA GLU A 109 -7.95 11.99 14.20
C GLU A 109 -8.19 10.49 14.33
N GLU A 110 -7.64 9.86 15.34
CA GLU A 110 -8.00 8.51 15.75
C GLU A 110 -9.22 8.57 16.66
N ILE A 111 -10.24 7.75 16.37
CA ILE A 111 -11.48 7.73 17.13
C ILE A 111 -11.33 6.73 18.29
N SER A 112 -11.63 7.20 19.49
CA SER A 112 -11.79 6.33 20.65
C SER A 112 -13.17 5.67 20.60
N GLY A 113 -13.22 4.35 20.39
CA GLY A 113 -14.45 3.60 20.25
C GLY A 113 -14.47 2.30 21.04
N LEU A 114 -15.59 1.58 20.95
CA LEU A 114 -15.80 0.27 21.58
C LEU A 114 -15.35 -0.90 20.71
N THR A 115 -14.85 -0.62 19.49
CA THR A 115 -14.37 -1.67 18.57
C THR A 115 -13.04 -2.25 19.04
N ALA A 116 -12.84 -3.54 18.80
CA ALA A 116 -11.59 -4.22 19.11
C ALA A 116 -10.41 -3.75 18.23
N TYR A 117 -10.70 -3.07 17.12
CA TYR A 117 -9.76 -2.54 16.14
C TYR A 117 -9.79 -1.01 16.12
N ARG A 118 -8.77 -0.41 15.53
CA ARG A 118 -8.62 1.05 15.44
C ARG A 118 -9.47 1.62 14.32
N GLN A 119 -10.03 2.81 14.55
CA GLN A 119 -10.78 3.59 13.57
C GLN A 119 -10.21 4.99 13.49
N CYS A 120 -10.17 5.55 12.29
CA CYS A 120 -9.72 6.91 12.06
C CYS A 120 -10.76 7.70 11.28
N LYS A 121 -10.93 8.95 11.65
CA LYS A 121 -11.52 9.95 10.79
C LYS A 121 -10.43 10.41 9.81
N VAL A 122 -10.77 10.40 8.53
CA VAL A 122 -9.81 10.58 7.43
C VAL A 122 -10.30 11.62 6.42
N ASP A 123 -9.35 12.18 5.68
CA ASP A 123 -9.59 13.10 4.58
C ASP A 123 -8.96 12.56 3.30
N PHE A 124 -9.76 12.41 2.24
CA PHE A 124 -9.35 11.95 0.92
C PHE A 124 -9.08 13.09 -0.07
N PHE A 125 -9.51 14.31 0.23
CA PHE A 125 -9.40 15.44 -0.69
C PHE A 125 -7.95 15.78 -1.10
N PRO A 126 -6.93 15.65 -0.24
CA PRO A 126 -5.54 15.86 -0.64
C PRO A 126 -5.06 14.92 -1.75
N TYR A 127 -5.78 13.82 -1.98
CA TYR A 127 -5.42 12.76 -2.94
C TYR A 127 -6.49 12.57 -4.02
N ILE A 128 -7.15 13.64 -4.43
CA ILE A 128 -8.21 13.61 -5.45
C ILE A 128 -7.74 12.99 -6.77
N ASP A 129 -6.47 13.15 -7.11
CA ASP A 129 -5.88 12.59 -8.33
C ASP A 129 -5.79 11.05 -8.31
N ASP A 130 -5.86 10.42 -7.13
CA ASP A 130 -5.86 8.97 -7.00
C ASP A 130 -7.11 8.31 -7.63
N PHE A 131 -8.20 9.07 -7.80
CA PHE A 131 -9.44 8.59 -8.46
C PHE A 131 -9.34 8.59 -9.98
N THR A 132 -8.29 9.18 -10.55
CA THR A 132 -8.06 9.19 -12.00
C THR A 132 -6.94 8.22 -12.34
N ALA A 133 -7.28 7.10 -13.00
CA ALA A 133 -6.29 6.13 -13.42
C ALA A 133 -5.26 6.76 -14.36
N ARG A 134 -4.00 6.35 -14.20
CA ARG A 134 -2.87 6.74 -15.04
C ARG A 134 -2.53 8.24 -15.00
N LYS A 135 -3.00 8.97 -13.97
CA LYS A 135 -2.75 10.41 -13.80
C LYS A 135 -1.25 10.69 -13.65
N GLY A 136 -0.68 11.45 -14.58
CA GLY A 136 0.72 11.88 -14.57
C GLY A 136 1.73 10.80 -14.97
N GLU A 137 1.30 9.66 -15.52
CA GLU A 137 2.22 8.58 -15.90
C GLU A 137 3.16 8.95 -17.06
N GLU A 138 2.80 9.94 -17.85
CA GLU A 138 3.62 10.49 -18.94
C GLU A 138 4.87 11.23 -18.44
N ALA A 139 4.86 11.65 -17.17
CA ALA A 139 5.99 12.35 -16.55
C ALA A 139 7.03 11.40 -15.92
N VAL A 140 6.74 10.08 -15.89
CA VAL A 140 7.65 9.07 -15.35
C VAL A 140 8.78 8.80 -16.34
N ASP A 141 10.01 8.86 -15.87
CA ASP A 141 11.17 8.38 -16.62
C ASP A 141 11.19 6.85 -16.64
N ARG A 142 10.52 6.29 -17.69
CA ARG A 142 10.41 4.84 -17.84
C ARG A 142 11.75 4.18 -18.13
N GLU A 143 12.64 4.85 -18.85
CA GLU A 143 13.95 4.29 -19.22
C GLU A 143 14.79 4.08 -17.97
N ALA A 144 14.93 5.11 -17.14
CA ALA A 144 15.63 5.03 -15.87
C ALA A 144 15.00 3.97 -14.94
N LEU A 145 13.68 3.88 -14.88
CA LEU A 145 12.98 2.87 -14.06
C LEU A 145 13.31 1.45 -14.52
N LEU A 146 13.29 1.17 -15.82
CA LEU A 146 13.59 -0.16 -16.37
C LEU A 146 15.06 -0.54 -16.22
N GLU A 147 15.98 0.44 -16.33
CA GLU A 147 17.40 0.23 -16.10
C GLU A 147 17.67 -0.24 -14.66
N VAL A 148 17.15 0.53 -13.68
CA VAL A 148 17.32 0.21 -12.26
C VAL A 148 16.63 -1.13 -11.91
N LEU A 149 15.46 -1.40 -12.46
CA LEU A 149 14.79 -2.69 -12.28
C LEU A 149 15.64 -3.84 -12.81
N THR A 150 16.23 -3.68 -14.00
CA THR A 150 17.10 -4.69 -14.60
C THR A 150 18.29 -5.02 -13.69
N ASP A 151 18.93 -4.00 -13.13
CA ASP A 151 20.04 -4.17 -12.22
C ASP A 151 19.62 -4.82 -10.89
N PHE A 152 18.47 -4.43 -10.36
CA PHE A 152 17.90 -5.05 -9.16
C PHE A 152 17.61 -6.55 -9.36
N LEU A 153 17.01 -6.92 -10.48
CA LEU A 153 16.69 -8.30 -10.81
C LEU A 153 17.97 -9.15 -10.99
N LYS A 154 18.97 -8.61 -11.68
CA LYS A 154 20.29 -9.28 -11.83
C LYS A 154 20.96 -9.49 -10.48
N ALA A 155 21.01 -8.46 -9.63
CA ALA A 155 21.67 -8.52 -8.33
C ALA A 155 20.99 -9.54 -7.37
N ASN A 156 19.68 -9.78 -7.52
CA ASN A 156 18.91 -10.68 -6.68
C ASN A 156 18.63 -12.05 -7.35
N ASN A 157 19.19 -12.32 -8.55
CA ASN A 157 18.94 -13.55 -9.33
C ASN A 157 17.45 -13.83 -9.58
N LEU A 158 16.64 -12.77 -9.73
CA LEU A 158 15.22 -12.89 -9.98
C LEU A 158 14.92 -12.98 -11.47
N LYS A 159 13.93 -13.80 -11.83
CA LYS A 159 13.42 -13.92 -13.20
C LYS A 159 12.04 -13.27 -13.27
N VAL A 160 11.79 -12.51 -14.33
CA VAL A 160 10.52 -11.84 -14.57
C VAL A 160 10.07 -12.03 -16.00
N ASP A 161 8.79 -11.81 -16.21
CA ASP A 161 8.20 -11.69 -17.55
C ASP A 161 8.46 -10.28 -18.10
N TRP A 162 9.45 -10.15 -18.95
CA TRP A 162 9.82 -8.88 -19.57
C TRP A 162 8.74 -8.36 -20.51
N GLU A 163 8.04 -9.24 -21.24
CA GLU A 163 6.96 -8.81 -22.15
C GLU A 163 5.82 -8.16 -21.35
N GLY A 164 5.46 -8.73 -20.21
CA GLY A 164 4.50 -8.15 -19.29
C GLY A 164 4.96 -6.80 -18.73
N ILE A 165 6.23 -6.66 -18.35
CA ILE A 165 6.80 -5.40 -17.84
C ILE A 165 6.82 -4.32 -18.94
N GLU A 166 7.27 -4.66 -20.15
CA GLU A 166 7.36 -3.71 -21.25
C GLU A 166 5.99 -3.18 -21.69
N SER A 167 4.96 -4.03 -21.62
CA SER A 167 3.59 -3.67 -21.99
C SER A 167 2.80 -2.96 -20.87
N ALA A 168 3.26 -3.04 -19.60
CA ALA A 168 2.54 -2.46 -18.47
C ALA A 168 2.55 -0.92 -18.49
N PRO A 169 1.42 -0.26 -18.13
CA PRO A 169 1.38 1.17 -17.90
C PRO A 169 2.36 1.60 -16.79
N ASN A 170 2.89 2.82 -16.87
CA ASN A 170 3.85 3.33 -15.89
C ASN A 170 3.29 3.34 -14.48
N GLU A 171 2.02 3.69 -14.28
CA GLU A 171 1.39 3.65 -12.97
C GLU A 171 1.39 2.24 -12.38
N ALA A 172 0.98 1.25 -13.17
CA ALA A 172 0.93 -0.13 -12.70
C ALA A 172 2.32 -0.65 -12.33
N LEU A 173 3.33 -0.33 -13.14
CA LEU A 173 4.71 -0.74 -12.92
C LEU A 173 5.30 -0.10 -11.66
N VAL A 174 5.20 1.23 -11.52
CA VAL A 174 5.72 1.94 -10.34
C VAL A 174 5.04 1.46 -9.06
N ASN A 175 3.71 1.33 -9.06
CA ASN A 175 2.97 0.91 -7.88
C ASN A 175 3.28 -0.55 -7.51
N ALA A 176 3.34 -1.47 -8.47
CA ALA A 176 3.68 -2.87 -8.20
C ALA A 176 5.10 -2.98 -7.63
N LEU A 177 6.09 -2.32 -8.23
CA LEU A 177 7.47 -2.35 -7.74
C LEU A 177 7.59 -1.74 -6.34
N ALA A 178 6.95 -0.59 -6.08
CA ALA A 178 6.95 0.04 -4.75
C ALA A 178 6.34 -0.89 -3.68
N MET A 179 5.24 -1.59 -4.01
CA MET A 179 4.55 -2.48 -3.09
C MET A 179 5.33 -3.77 -2.82
N MET A 180 5.91 -4.38 -3.86
CA MET A 180 6.56 -5.70 -3.79
C MET A 180 8.01 -5.63 -3.30
N SER A 181 8.66 -4.48 -3.43
CA SER A 181 10.07 -4.34 -3.05
C SER A 181 10.28 -4.52 -1.55
N PRO A 182 11.39 -5.18 -1.13
CA PRO A 182 11.66 -5.52 0.27
C PRO A 182 12.29 -4.34 1.03
N TYR A 183 11.80 -3.12 0.79
CA TYR A 183 12.29 -1.93 1.48
C TYR A 183 11.66 -1.77 2.86
N GLY A 184 12.33 -1.03 3.72
CA GLY A 184 11.89 -0.77 5.08
C GLY A 184 10.65 0.13 5.17
N PRO A 185 10.06 0.24 6.37
CA PRO A 185 8.86 1.05 6.58
C PRO A 185 9.03 2.52 6.18
N ALA A 186 10.21 3.11 6.41
CA ALA A 186 10.48 4.51 6.09
C ALA A 186 10.47 4.79 4.58
N GLU A 187 11.14 3.93 3.80
CA GLU A 187 11.17 4.03 2.34
C GLU A 187 9.78 3.81 1.74
N LYS A 188 9.04 2.83 2.25
CA LYS A 188 7.66 2.57 1.82
C LYS A 188 6.73 3.73 2.17
N GLN A 189 6.90 4.35 3.34
CA GLN A 189 6.14 5.53 3.71
C GLN A 189 6.45 6.72 2.80
N ALA A 190 7.72 6.94 2.47
CA ALA A 190 8.12 8.00 1.54
C ALA A 190 7.47 7.82 0.14
N MET A 191 7.41 6.58 -0.36
CA MET A 191 6.73 6.28 -1.63
C MET A 191 5.21 6.48 -1.55
N LEU A 192 4.59 6.17 -0.40
CA LEU A 192 3.17 6.40 -0.18
C LEU A 192 2.84 7.90 -0.15
N GLU A 193 3.67 8.70 0.52
CA GLU A 193 3.50 10.14 0.69
C GLU A 193 3.90 10.97 -0.53
N ALA A 194 4.53 10.36 -1.53
CA ALA A 194 4.92 11.06 -2.76
C ALA A 194 3.72 11.80 -3.37
N PRO A 195 3.87 13.10 -3.69
CA PRO A 195 2.75 13.92 -4.15
C PRO A 195 2.14 13.43 -5.46
N ASP A 196 2.96 12.87 -6.33
CA ASP A 196 2.57 12.40 -7.65
C ASP A 196 3.33 11.12 -8.06
N LEU A 197 2.95 10.55 -9.19
CA LEU A 197 3.53 9.31 -9.70
C LEU A 197 5.00 9.46 -10.11
N LYS A 198 5.36 10.62 -10.67
CA LYS A 198 6.75 10.93 -11.05
C LYS A 198 7.65 10.90 -9.82
N THR A 199 7.30 11.64 -8.79
CA THR A 199 8.06 11.70 -7.53
C THR A 199 8.15 10.32 -6.87
N ARG A 200 7.08 9.51 -6.91
CA ARG A 200 7.11 8.13 -6.41
C ARG A 200 8.10 7.27 -7.19
N ALA A 201 8.15 7.39 -8.50
CA ALA A 201 9.11 6.69 -9.35
C ALA A 201 10.55 7.12 -9.05
N GLU A 202 10.80 8.42 -8.89
CA GLU A 202 12.12 8.95 -8.54
C GLU A 202 12.59 8.43 -7.17
N ILE A 203 11.70 8.40 -6.16
CA ILE A 203 12.02 7.82 -4.84
C ILE A 203 12.33 6.33 -4.98
N LEU A 204 11.52 5.58 -5.74
CA LEU A 204 11.74 4.14 -5.97
C LEU A 204 13.09 3.89 -6.63
N ILE A 205 13.46 4.64 -7.66
CA ILE A 205 14.75 4.56 -8.33
C ILE A 205 15.88 4.82 -7.32
N ALA A 206 15.84 5.95 -6.62
CA ALA A 206 16.88 6.33 -5.67
C ALA A 206 17.07 5.30 -4.54
N VAL A 207 15.98 4.78 -3.96
CA VAL A 207 16.06 3.74 -2.92
C VAL A 207 16.65 2.44 -3.47
N THR A 208 16.29 2.07 -4.70
CA THR A 208 16.83 0.87 -5.35
C THR A 208 18.33 1.00 -5.64
N GLU A 209 18.77 2.14 -6.15
CA GLU A 209 20.20 2.41 -6.37
C GLU A 209 21.01 2.37 -5.08
N MET A 210 20.47 2.93 -3.99
CA MET A 210 21.10 2.89 -2.67
C MET A 210 21.22 1.45 -2.15
N ASP A 211 20.20 0.61 -2.33
CA ASP A 211 20.24 -0.80 -1.94
C ASP A 211 21.28 -1.58 -2.75
N LEU A 212 21.32 -1.37 -4.05
CA LEU A 212 22.34 -1.98 -4.94
C LEU A 212 23.77 -1.55 -4.57
N ALA A 213 23.98 -0.28 -4.24
CA ALA A 213 25.27 0.22 -3.81
C ALA A 213 25.74 -0.41 -2.48
N LYS A 214 24.82 -0.57 -1.51
CA LYS A 214 25.09 -1.26 -0.25
C LYS A 214 25.50 -2.72 -0.47
N LYS A 215 24.76 -3.46 -1.31
CA LYS A 215 25.07 -4.87 -1.64
C LYS A 215 26.43 -5.04 -2.32
N ARG A 216 26.81 -4.11 -3.20
CA ARG A 216 28.14 -4.12 -3.85
C ARG A 216 29.28 -3.93 -2.84
N THR A 217 29.06 -3.16 -1.77
CA THR A 217 30.05 -2.87 -0.73
C THR A 217 30.11 -3.91 0.39
N SER A 218 29.00 -4.55 0.73
CA SER A 218 28.90 -5.53 1.82
C SER A 218 29.24 -6.98 1.41
N GLY A 219 29.23 -7.29 0.12
CA GLY A 219 29.43 -8.67 -0.37
C GLY A 219 28.32 -9.64 0.05
N ASP A 220 27.16 -9.13 0.44
CA ASP A 220 26.01 -9.94 0.89
C ASP A 220 25.44 -10.80 -0.24
N PRO A 221 25.05 -12.08 0.06
CA PRO A 221 24.43 -12.95 -0.93
C PRO A 221 23.07 -12.42 -1.38
N PRO A 222 22.62 -12.79 -2.59
CA PRO A 222 21.31 -12.37 -3.11
C PRO A 222 20.16 -12.86 -2.22
N LEU A 223 19.07 -12.10 -2.18
CA LEU A 223 17.83 -12.44 -1.49
C LEU A 223 17.29 -13.80 -1.98
N GLN A 224 16.98 -14.70 -1.04
CA GLN A 224 16.34 -15.99 -1.32
C GLN A 224 14.83 -15.87 -1.30
#